data_7f983af96b4eeec56af4291ec88bcfad
#
_entry.id   7f983af96b4eeec56af4291ec88bcfad
#
_cell.length_a   1.000
_cell.length_b   1.000
_cell.length_c   1.000
_cell.angle_alpha   90.00
_cell.angle_beta   90.00
_cell.angle_gamma   90.00
#
_symmetry.space_group_name_H-M   'P 1'
#
loop_
_entity.id
_entity.type
_entity.pdbx_description
1 polymer ?
#
loop_
_entity_poly.entity_id
_entity_poly.type
_entity_poly.pdbx_seq_one_letter_code
_entity_poly.pdbx_strand_id
1 'polypeptide(L)'
;MRPAISVLTLGLAALIGAQQTPTIRVPVRLVTLPTLVFSKESRILPGLQLADFRVLDNGRPQTVTLNTSAPPVSIALAIQVNQDVRQYVPFIAKAGSAVDALLVGESGEAAVVTYGSEVTVAKPFDAGDLQTALRTISANGSPARTIDAGMRALTLLTRRPSSRARVLLFIGQPMDSGSESTLASLREAAEKESVAVYALALPEFGKAFVSDTFSLQGLSSRADRGGFKAGADFGKLISVLNRNTNAATGADPFSILTAATGGTQLHFRKQRQLEDAIAAIGVQLRSAYLLSYYPNSQEAGYHTVKIEVDVPGAKVYSRPGYWLSD
;
A
#
# COMPACT_ATOMS: atom_id res chain seq x y z
N MET A 1 67.68 1.46 72.65
CA MET A 1 67.62 1.75 71.24
C MET A 1 67.14 0.49 70.51
N ARG A 2 65.91 0.51 70.01
CA ARG A 2 65.30 -0.61 69.24
C ARG A 2 64.94 -0.08 67.86
N PRO A 3 65.34 -0.70 66.76
CA PRO A 3 64.90 -0.29 65.45
C PRO A 3 63.51 -0.83 65.10
N ALA A 4 62.64 0.03 64.55
CA ALA A 4 61.31 -0.31 64.01
C ALA A 4 61.51 -0.91 62.61
N ILE A 5 60.89 -2.09 62.40
CA ILE A 5 60.81 -2.77 61.09
C ILE A 5 59.46 -2.33 60.47
N SER A 6 59.56 -1.54 59.38
CA SER A 6 58.37 -1.19 58.54
C SER A 6 58.11 -2.35 57.57
N VAL A 7 56.97 -2.99 57.67
CA VAL A 7 56.46 -3.97 56.72
C VAL A 7 55.71 -3.22 55.62
N LEU A 8 56.23 -3.27 54.40
CA LEU A 8 55.60 -2.72 53.20
C LEU A 8 54.71 -3.80 52.57
N THR A 9 53.40 -3.67 52.74
CA THR A 9 52.44 -4.57 52.08
C THR A 9 52.16 -4.08 50.65
N LEU A 10 52.63 -4.86 49.65
CA LEU A 10 52.34 -4.63 48.23
C LEU A 10 50.95 -5.17 47.92
N GLY A 11 49.97 -4.31 47.68
CA GLY A 11 48.61 -4.67 47.25
C GLY A 11 48.60 -4.98 45.75
N LEU A 12 48.36 -6.23 45.38
CA LEU A 12 48.16 -6.67 43.99
C LEU A 12 46.72 -6.37 43.57
N ALA A 13 46.48 -5.26 42.83
CA ALA A 13 45.20 -4.96 42.25
C ALA A 13 44.98 -5.82 41.00
N ALA A 14 44.10 -6.82 41.11
CA ALA A 14 43.65 -7.62 39.96
C ALA A 14 42.72 -6.75 39.09
N LEU A 15 43.18 -6.34 37.91
CA LEU A 15 42.38 -5.76 36.85
C LEU A 15 41.48 -6.87 36.25
N ILE A 16 40.25 -6.95 36.72
CA ILE A 16 39.18 -7.72 36.05
C ILE A 16 38.77 -6.93 34.82
N GLY A 17 39.37 -7.26 33.68
CA GLY A 17 38.90 -6.77 32.38
C GLY A 17 37.51 -7.33 32.08
N ALA A 18 36.51 -6.49 32.16
CA ALA A 18 35.17 -6.83 31.67
C ALA A 18 35.25 -7.07 30.15
N GLN A 19 35.27 -8.30 29.72
CA GLN A 19 35.10 -8.68 28.33
C GLN A 19 33.67 -8.28 27.91
N GLN A 20 33.54 -7.15 27.25
CA GLN A 20 32.31 -6.80 26.54
C GLN A 20 32.16 -7.79 25.36
N THR A 21 31.30 -8.75 25.49
CA THR A 21 30.87 -9.58 24.34
C THR A 21 30.24 -8.66 23.31
N PRO A 22 30.78 -8.62 22.08
CA PRO A 22 30.21 -7.79 21.01
C PRO A 22 28.78 -8.28 20.73
N THR A 23 27.79 -7.47 21.08
CA THR A 23 26.40 -7.73 20.71
C THR A 23 26.26 -7.40 19.24
N ILE A 24 26.28 -8.40 18.38
CA ILE A 24 25.97 -8.24 16.95
C ILE A 24 24.46 -7.97 16.86
N ARG A 25 24.09 -6.72 16.68
CA ARG A 25 22.72 -6.34 16.34
C ARG A 25 22.52 -6.56 14.85
N VAL A 26 21.98 -7.71 14.47
CA VAL A 26 21.48 -7.92 13.12
C VAL A 26 20.13 -7.19 13.03
N PRO A 27 19.95 -6.21 12.14
CA PRO A 27 18.65 -5.54 11.96
C PRO A 27 17.69 -6.56 11.34
N VAL A 28 16.86 -7.19 12.16
CA VAL A 28 15.82 -8.11 11.67
C VAL A 28 14.62 -7.30 11.22
N ARG A 29 14.35 -7.31 9.92
CA ARG A 29 13.23 -6.58 9.34
C ARG A 29 11.91 -7.32 9.57
N LEU A 30 10.96 -6.65 10.24
CA LEU A 30 9.59 -7.16 10.36
C LEU A 30 8.90 -7.08 8.99
N VAL A 31 8.46 -8.21 8.49
CA VAL A 31 7.63 -8.31 7.28
C VAL A 31 6.17 -8.24 7.67
N THR A 32 5.43 -7.31 7.07
CA THR A 32 4.00 -7.11 7.31
C THR A 32 3.24 -7.35 6.02
N LEU A 33 2.21 -8.18 6.10
CA LEU A 33 1.39 -8.64 4.98
C LEU A 33 -0.07 -8.27 5.22
N PRO A 34 -0.55 -7.13 4.70
CA PRO A 34 -1.97 -6.86 4.65
C PRO A 34 -2.66 -7.94 3.81
N THR A 35 -3.60 -8.64 4.40
CA THR A 35 -4.22 -9.83 3.82
C THR A 35 -5.74 -9.72 3.84
N LEU A 36 -6.37 -9.77 2.69
CA LEU A 36 -7.82 -9.85 2.54
C LEU A 36 -8.23 -11.29 2.30
N VAL A 37 -9.25 -11.75 3.02
CA VAL A 37 -9.79 -13.08 2.85
C VAL A 37 -11.26 -12.99 2.48
N PHE A 38 -11.65 -13.73 1.45
CA PHE A 38 -13.01 -13.76 0.94
C PHE A 38 -13.56 -15.18 0.95
N SER A 39 -14.84 -15.31 1.22
CA SER A 39 -15.57 -16.57 1.09
C SER A 39 -15.69 -17.01 -0.37
N LYS A 40 -16.16 -18.24 -0.59
CA LYS A 40 -16.50 -18.75 -1.93
C LYS A 40 -17.51 -17.86 -2.65
N GLU A 41 -18.45 -17.24 -1.91
CA GLU A 41 -19.44 -16.29 -2.42
C GLU A 41 -18.90 -14.87 -2.56
N SER A 42 -17.57 -14.70 -2.41
CA SER A 42 -16.91 -13.42 -2.60
C SER A 42 -17.29 -12.33 -1.59
N ARG A 43 -17.59 -12.72 -0.35
CA ARG A 43 -17.78 -11.82 0.78
C ARG A 43 -16.51 -11.79 1.65
N ILE A 44 -16.15 -10.63 2.19
CA ILE A 44 -15.06 -10.53 3.16
C ILE A 44 -15.38 -11.45 4.35
N LEU A 45 -14.43 -12.26 4.75
CA LEU A 45 -14.51 -13.12 5.92
C LEU A 45 -13.89 -12.40 7.12
N PRO A 46 -14.70 -11.85 8.03
CA PRO A 46 -14.21 -11.31 9.29
C PRO A 46 -14.03 -12.42 10.33
N GLY A 47 -13.28 -12.14 11.39
CA GLY A 47 -13.23 -12.98 12.59
C GLY A 47 -12.28 -14.17 12.53
N LEU A 48 -11.46 -14.30 11.46
CA LEU A 48 -10.44 -15.32 11.41
C LEU A 48 -9.38 -15.09 12.51
N GLN A 49 -8.93 -16.20 13.09
CA GLN A 49 -7.91 -16.21 14.15
C GLN A 49 -6.53 -16.54 13.58
N LEU A 50 -5.49 -16.33 14.36
CA LEU A 50 -4.12 -16.65 13.95
C LEU A 50 -3.97 -18.11 13.48
N ALA A 51 -4.65 -19.05 14.14
CA ALA A 51 -4.60 -20.48 13.82
C ALA A 51 -5.15 -20.81 12.43
N ASP A 52 -5.99 -19.94 11.87
CA ASP A 52 -6.58 -20.12 10.53
C ASP A 52 -5.57 -19.78 9.41
N PHE A 53 -4.44 -19.16 9.74
CA PHE A 53 -3.47 -18.69 8.76
C PHE A 53 -2.19 -19.52 8.76
N ARG A 54 -1.70 -19.81 7.57
CA ARG A 54 -0.37 -20.37 7.34
C ARG A 54 0.38 -19.52 6.32
N VAL A 55 1.51 -18.96 6.72
CA VAL A 55 2.37 -18.15 5.85
C VAL A 55 3.61 -18.93 5.47
N LEU A 56 3.90 -18.96 4.19
CA LEU A 56 5.09 -19.54 3.61
C LEU A 56 5.95 -18.46 2.98
N ASP A 57 7.23 -18.41 3.32
CA ASP A 57 8.24 -17.53 2.75
C ASP A 57 9.27 -18.41 2.01
N ASN A 58 9.41 -18.22 0.71
CA ASN A 58 10.18 -19.11 -0.17
C ASN A 58 9.84 -20.59 0.07
N GLY A 59 8.54 -20.90 0.27
CA GLY A 59 8.03 -22.24 0.55
C GLY A 59 8.25 -22.74 1.98
N ARG A 60 8.91 -22.00 2.86
CA ARG A 60 9.17 -22.36 4.26
C ARG A 60 8.14 -21.73 5.20
N PRO A 61 7.50 -22.52 6.09
CA PRO A 61 6.57 -21.99 7.07
C PRO A 61 7.20 -20.95 8.00
N GLN A 62 6.45 -19.88 8.29
CA GLN A 62 6.87 -18.80 9.18
C GLN A 62 6.02 -18.77 10.44
N THR A 63 6.63 -18.38 11.56
CA THR A 63 5.89 -18.05 12.78
C THR A 63 5.36 -16.63 12.65
N VAL A 64 4.03 -16.50 12.56
CA VAL A 64 3.37 -15.20 12.32
C VAL A 64 2.66 -14.70 13.56
N THR A 65 2.45 -13.40 13.61
CA THR A 65 1.55 -12.72 14.54
C THR A 65 0.41 -12.10 13.75
N LEU A 66 -0.79 -12.08 14.32
CA LEU A 66 -1.96 -11.42 13.74
C LEU A 66 -2.24 -10.14 14.53
N ASN A 67 -2.18 -9.01 13.86
CA ASN A 67 -2.63 -7.74 14.43
C ASN A 67 -4.05 -7.44 13.94
N THR A 68 -4.95 -7.21 14.88
CA THR A 68 -6.37 -6.90 14.61
C THR A 68 -6.64 -5.42 14.44
N SER A 69 -5.70 -4.56 14.80
CA SER A 69 -5.83 -3.11 14.63
C SER A 69 -5.15 -2.67 13.33
N ALA A 70 -5.92 -2.07 12.43
CA ALA A 70 -5.37 -1.45 11.24
C ALA A 70 -4.47 -0.26 11.65
N PRO A 71 -3.23 -0.18 11.12
CA PRO A 71 -2.35 0.96 11.40
C PRO A 71 -2.92 2.23 10.74
N PRO A 72 -2.55 3.41 11.29
CA PRO A 72 -2.84 4.66 10.61
C PRO A 72 -2.29 4.68 9.18
N VAL A 73 -3.03 5.27 8.25
CA VAL A 73 -2.65 5.32 6.84
C VAL A 73 -1.86 6.59 6.52
N SER A 74 -0.77 6.44 5.76
CA SER A 74 -0.13 7.54 5.03
C SER A 74 -0.38 7.32 3.55
N ILE A 75 -1.21 8.17 2.92
CA ILE A 75 -1.61 8.03 1.52
C ILE A 75 -1.03 9.16 0.66
N ALA A 76 -0.31 8.82 -0.39
CA ALA A 76 0.10 9.77 -1.42
C ALA A 76 -0.79 9.59 -2.66
N LEU A 77 -1.52 10.62 -3.02
CA LEU A 77 -2.36 10.67 -4.22
C LEU A 77 -1.50 11.16 -5.39
N ALA A 78 -1.34 10.35 -6.43
CA ALA A 78 -0.72 10.74 -7.70
C ALA A 78 -1.83 10.99 -8.72
N ILE A 79 -2.12 12.25 -9.05
CA ILE A 79 -3.29 12.68 -9.82
C ILE A 79 -2.85 13.21 -11.17
N GLN A 80 -3.35 12.60 -12.24
CA GLN A 80 -3.16 13.10 -13.60
C GLN A 80 -3.95 14.40 -13.81
N VAL A 81 -3.26 15.41 -14.39
CA VAL A 81 -3.83 16.72 -14.64
C VAL A 81 -3.55 17.26 -16.05
N ASN A 82 -3.20 16.36 -16.99
CA ASN A 82 -2.99 16.78 -18.38
C ASN A 82 -4.32 16.98 -19.14
N GLN A 83 -4.24 17.45 -20.39
CA GLN A 83 -5.44 17.77 -21.21
C GLN A 83 -6.34 16.55 -21.46
N ASP A 84 -5.77 15.33 -21.50
CA ASP A 84 -6.52 14.10 -21.78
C ASP A 84 -7.55 13.77 -20.70
N VAL A 85 -7.31 14.21 -19.47
CA VAL A 85 -8.19 13.97 -18.31
C VAL A 85 -8.95 15.21 -17.85
N ARG A 86 -8.86 16.34 -18.56
CA ARG A 86 -9.44 17.61 -18.18
C ARG A 86 -10.91 17.52 -17.73
N GLN A 87 -11.71 16.72 -18.42
CA GLN A 87 -13.14 16.56 -18.09
C GLN A 87 -13.38 15.87 -16.74
N TYR A 88 -12.40 15.13 -16.21
CA TYR A 88 -12.50 14.39 -14.94
C TYR A 88 -11.96 15.17 -13.74
N VAL A 89 -11.17 16.21 -13.96
CA VAL A 89 -10.61 17.07 -12.91
C VAL A 89 -11.70 17.60 -11.96
N PRO A 90 -12.86 18.07 -12.42
CA PRO A 90 -13.94 18.51 -11.52
C PRO A 90 -14.50 17.39 -10.61
N PHE A 91 -14.48 16.14 -11.06
CA PHE A 91 -14.91 14.99 -10.24
C PHE A 91 -13.89 14.71 -9.13
N ILE A 92 -12.60 14.73 -9.49
CA ILE A 92 -11.50 14.53 -8.56
C ILE A 92 -11.48 15.62 -7.50
N ALA A 93 -11.67 16.87 -7.90
CA ALA A 93 -11.75 18.02 -6.99
C ALA A 93 -12.87 17.89 -5.94
N LYS A 94 -14.00 17.28 -6.31
CA LYS A 94 -15.12 17.02 -5.39
C LYS A 94 -14.93 15.79 -4.51
N ALA A 95 -14.06 14.88 -4.89
CA ALA A 95 -13.85 13.63 -4.15
C ALA A 95 -13.03 13.81 -2.85
N GLY A 96 -12.50 15.01 -2.57
CA GLY A 96 -11.63 15.27 -1.43
C GLY A 96 -12.20 14.85 -0.09
N SER A 97 -13.47 15.14 0.18
CA SER A 97 -14.14 14.72 1.42
C SER A 97 -14.31 13.21 1.53
N ALA A 98 -14.54 12.53 0.40
CA ALA A 98 -14.63 11.07 0.38
C ALA A 98 -13.24 10.43 0.62
N VAL A 99 -12.19 10.96 0.02
CA VAL A 99 -10.80 10.51 0.28
C VAL A 99 -10.46 10.71 1.75
N ASP A 100 -10.74 11.88 2.29
CA ASP A 100 -10.44 12.21 3.68
C ASP A 100 -11.18 11.26 4.65
N ALA A 101 -12.49 11.16 4.54
CA ALA A 101 -13.30 10.36 5.42
C ALA A 101 -13.09 8.84 5.26
N LEU A 102 -12.90 8.36 4.03
CA LEU A 102 -12.92 6.93 3.73
C LEU A 102 -11.53 6.29 3.61
N LEU A 103 -10.50 7.05 3.27
CA LEU A 103 -9.13 6.55 3.14
C LEU A 103 -8.22 7.04 4.25
N VAL A 104 -8.23 8.33 4.54
CA VAL A 104 -7.36 8.95 5.55
C VAL A 104 -7.88 8.66 6.95
N GLY A 105 -9.10 9.05 7.25
CA GLY A 105 -9.70 8.92 8.58
C GLY A 105 -9.03 9.82 9.62
N GLU A 106 -9.37 9.66 10.89
CA GLU A 106 -8.94 10.56 11.98
C GLU A 106 -7.44 10.54 12.25
N SER A 107 -6.78 9.40 12.11
CA SER A 107 -5.36 9.21 12.43
C SER A 107 -4.47 9.12 11.20
N GLY A 108 -5.05 9.19 10.00
CA GLY A 108 -4.32 9.14 8.75
C GLY A 108 -3.78 10.49 8.32
N GLU A 109 -3.04 10.47 7.22
CA GLU A 109 -2.48 11.67 6.59
C GLU A 109 -2.41 11.49 5.08
N ALA A 110 -2.48 12.61 4.34
CA ALA A 110 -2.46 12.58 2.89
C ALA A 110 -1.48 13.60 2.29
N ALA A 111 -0.81 13.21 1.21
CA ALA A 111 -0.08 14.10 0.32
C ALA A 111 -0.69 14.04 -1.08
N VAL A 112 -0.50 15.08 -1.88
CA VAL A 112 -0.99 15.17 -3.26
C VAL A 112 0.18 15.51 -4.18
N VAL A 113 0.39 14.65 -5.17
CA VAL A 113 1.29 14.84 -6.29
C VAL A 113 0.45 14.97 -7.55
N THR A 114 0.61 15.99 -8.32
CA THR A 114 -0.04 16.16 -9.62
C THR A 114 0.96 15.88 -10.73
N TYR A 115 0.48 15.31 -11.84
CA TYR A 115 1.33 15.03 -12.98
C TYR A 115 0.65 15.26 -14.33
N GLY A 116 1.41 15.80 -15.22
CA GLY A 116 1.15 16.03 -16.63
C GLY A 116 2.52 16.11 -17.29
N SER A 117 2.84 17.23 -17.95
CA SER A 117 4.19 17.54 -18.44
C SER A 117 5.21 17.70 -17.31
N GLU A 118 4.75 18.10 -16.14
CA GLU A 118 5.54 18.25 -14.92
C GLU A 118 4.95 17.44 -13.78
N VAL A 119 5.82 17.06 -12.84
CA VAL A 119 5.44 16.39 -11.60
C VAL A 119 5.61 17.35 -10.44
N THR A 120 4.51 17.71 -9.79
CA THR A 120 4.49 18.74 -8.73
C THR A 120 3.88 18.18 -7.45
N VAL A 121 4.47 18.50 -6.30
CA VAL A 121 3.87 18.23 -4.99
C VAL A 121 2.89 19.37 -4.68
N ALA A 122 1.61 19.14 -4.95
CA ALA A 122 0.55 20.12 -4.69
C ALA A 122 0.23 20.23 -3.18
N LYS A 123 0.40 19.13 -2.42
CA LYS A 123 0.25 19.11 -0.97
C LYS A 123 1.23 18.11 -0.35
N PRO A 124 2.19 18.53 0.50
CA PRO A 124 2.99 17.62 1.31
C PRO A 124 2.18 17.05 2.47
N PHE A 125 2.70 16.03 3.18
CA PHE A 125 2.02 15.44 4.33
C PHE A 125 1.81 16.44 5.48
N ASP A 126 2.78 17.28 5.74
CA ASP A 126 2.87 18.09 6.95
C ASP A 126 2.23 19.49 6.81
N ALA A 127 1.62 19.81 5.69
CA ALA A 127 1.04 21.12 5.44
C ALA A 127 -0.18 21.08 4.51
N GLY A 128 -1.08 22.02 4.69
CA GLY A 128 -2.23 22.25 3.83
C GLY A 128 -3.41 21.31 4.08
N ASP A 129 -4.57 21.71 3.61
CA ASP A 129 -5.81 20.96 3.64
C ASP A 129 -5.99 20.16 2.34
N LEU A 130 -6.41 18.88 2.45
CA LEU A 130 -6.59 17.99 1.30
C LEU A 130 -7.67 18.48 0.35
N GLN A 131 -8.81 18.93 0.87
CA GLN A 131 -9.92 19.40 0.04
C GLN A 131 -9.54 20.65 -0.73
N THR A 132 -8.85 21.59 -0.08
CA THR A 132 -8.33 22.80 -0.72
C THR A 132 -7.34 22.46 -1.81
N ALA A 133 -6.38 21.56 -1.54
CA ALA A 133 -5.39 21.12 -2.53
C ALA A 133 -6.07 20.50 -3.76
N LEU A 134 -7.08 19.64 -3.56
CA LEU A 134 -7.79 18.99 -4.67
C LEU A 134 -8.68 19.99 -5.46
N ARG A 135 -9.20 21.02 -4.85
CA ARG A 135 -9.99 22.07 -5.54
C ARG A 135 -9.13 22.99 -6.41
N THR A 136 -7.86 23.14 -6.08
CA THR A 136 -6.93 24.01 -6.80
C THR A 136 -6.22 23.33 -7.97
N ILE A 137 -6.37 22.02 -8.13
CA ILE A 137 -5.78 21.32 -9.28
C ILE A 137 -6.43 21.78 -10.59
N SER A 138 -5.60 21.96 -11.61
CA SER A 138 -6.05 22.35 -12.94
C SER A 138 -5.33 21.53 -14.01
N ALA A 139 -6.03 21.28 -15.11
CA ALA A 139 -5.44 20.56 -16.22
C ALA A 139 -4.40 21.42 -16.94
N ASN A 140 -3.21 20.87 -17.15
CA ASN A 140 -2.12 21.50 -17.87
C ASN A 140 -1.37 20.50 -18.75
N GLY A 141 -0.82 21.01 -19.83
CA GLY A 141 0.18 20.34 -20.66
C GLY A 141 -0.14 18.91 -21.10
N SER A 142 0.83 18.33 -21.69
CA SER A 142 1.02 16.94 -22.13
C SER A 142 2.54 16.75 -22.18
N PRO A 143 3.14 15.60 -21.90
CA PRO A 143 2.63 14.25 -21.74
C PRO A 143 2.13 13.92 -20.31
N ALA A 144 1.92 12.62 -20.01
CA ALA A 144 1.56 12.11 -18.68
C ALA A 144 2.74 11.35 -18.06
N ARG A 145 3.52 12.00 -17.20
CA ARG A 145 4.71 11.42 -16.52
C ARG A 145 4.29 10.59 -15.30
N THR A 146 3.58 9.50 -15.56
CA THR A 146 2.92 8.67 -14.53
C THR A 146 3.93 7.97 -13.63
N ILE A 147 4.99 7.42 -14.22
CA ILE A 147 6.02 6.70 -13.44
C ILE A 147 6.82 7.65 -12.56
N ASP A 148 7.19 8.81 -13.08
CA ASP A 148 7.91 9.82 -12.27
C ASP A 148 7.04 10.36 -11.13
N ALA A 149 5.73 10.51 -11.35
CA ALA A 149 4.79 10.87 -10.29
C ALA A 149 4.72 9.79 -9.20
N GLY A 150 4.72 8.53 -9.60
CA GLY A 150 4.83 7.40 -8.67
C GLY A 150 6.10 7.43 -7.85
N MET A 151 7.26 7.66 -8.48
CA MET A 151 8.56 7.81 -7.80
C MET A 151 8.57 9.00 -6.84
N ARG A 152 7.98 10.12 -7.25
CA ARG A 152 7.85 11.30 -6.38
C ARG A 152 6.96 11.03 -5.17
N ALA A 153 5.82 10.42 -5.36
CA ALA A 153 4.91 10.02 -4.29
C ALA A 153 5.56 9.00 -3.34
N LEU A 154 6.27 8.01 -3.89
CA LEU A 154 7.03 7.04 -3.12
C LEU A 154 8.07 7.72 -2.22
N THR A 155 8.83 8.70 -2.75
CA THR A 155 9.80 9.48 -1.96
C THR A 155 9.15 10.21 -0.78
N LEU A 156 7.92 10.65 -0.90
CA LEU A 156 7.18 11.24 0.22
C LEU A 156 6.78 10.19 1.25
N LEU A 157 6.33 9.02 0.80
CA LEU A 157 5.88 7.91 1.65
C LEU A 157 7.03 7.27 2.45
N THR A 158 8.23 7.15 1.86
CA THR A 158 9.39 6.55 2.54
C THR A 158 9.88 7.36 3.73
N ARG A 159 9.56 8.65 3.77
CA ARG A 159 9.84 9.53 4.92
C ARG A 159 8.85 9.36 6.07
N ARG A 160 7.76 8.61 5.87
CA ARG A 160 6.76 8.35 6.93
C ARG A 160 7.17 7.13 7.75
N PRO A 161 6.78 7.06 9.03
CA PRO A 161 7.12 5.93 9.90
C PRO A 161 6.68 4.59 9.30
N SER A 162 7.50 3.55 9.44
CA SER A 162 7.19 2.19 8.98
C SER A 162 6.04 1.52 9.75
N SER A 163 5.66 2.08 10.90
CA SER A 163 4.48 1.67 11.67
C SER A 163 3.15 2.09 11.04
N ARG A 164 3.18 2.93 10.01
CA ARG A 164 1.99 3.36 9.26
C ARG A 164 1.81 2.52 7.99
N ALA A 165 0.56 2.29 7.59
CA ALA A 165 0.29 1.72 6.27
C ALA A 165 0.61 2.77 5.19
N ARG A 166 1.59 2.49 4.34
CA ARG A 166 2.00 3.38 3.25
C ARG A 166 1.26 3.01 1.97
N VAL A 167 0.51 3.96 1.43
CA VAL A 167 -0.36 3.76 0.27
C VAL A 167 -0.06 4.80 -0.80
N LEU A 168 0.22 4.33 -2.02
CA LEU A 168 0.26 5.15 -3.23
C LEU A 168 -1.03 4.92 -4.00
N LEU A 169 -1.82 5.97 -4.22
CA LEU A 169 -3.06 5.92 -4.99
C LEU A 169 -2.93 6.74 -6.27
N PHE A 170 -2.87 6.07 -7.41
CA PHE A 170 -2.98 6.72 -8.70
C PHE A 170 -4.43 7.06 -9.04
N ILE A 171 -4.65 8.26 -9.60
CA ILE A 171 -5.93 8.68 -10.18
C ILE A 171 -5.63 9.23 -11.57
N GLY A 172 -5.89 8.45 -12.62
CA GLY A 172 -5.53 8.83 -13.99
C GLY A 172 -5.70 7.72 -15.00
N GLN A 173 -5.18 7.93 -16.18
CA GLN A 173 -5.13 6.91 -17.23
C GLN A 173 -4.00 5.91 -16.95
N PRO A 174 -4.22 4.61 -17.25
CA PRO A 174 -3.22 3.57 -16.99
C PRO A 174 -2.14 3.55 -18.09
N MET A 175 -1.52 4.69 -18.33
CA MET A 175 -0.49 4.88 -19.34
C MET A 175 0.62 5.79 -18.82
N ASP A 176 1.78 5.69 -19.43
CA ASP A 176 2.91 6.58 -19.18
C ASP A 176 3.42 7.16 -20.49
N SER A 177 3.77 8.42 -20.48
CA SER A 177 4.42 9.08 -21.58
C SER A 177 5.35 10.20 -21.08
N GLY A 178 6.64 10.03 -21.34
CA GLY A 178 7.64 11.05 -21.02
C GLY A 178 8.24 10.97 -19.61
N SER A 179 8.02 9.90 -18.84
CA SER A 179 8.77 9.64 -17.63
C SER A 179 10.23 9.31 -17.94
N GLU A 180 11.14 9.76 -17.06
CA GLU A 180 12.56 9.38 -17.08
C GLU A 180 12.79 8.08 -16.31
N SER A 181 11.98 7.84 -15.27
CA SER A 181 11.97 6.60 -14.50
C SER A 181 11.30 5.46 -15.27
N THR A 182 11.64 4.21 -14.93
CA THR A 182 11.04 3.02 -15.54
C THR A 182 9.99 2.39 -14.63
N LEU A 183 9.03 1.69 -15.24
CA LEU A 183 8.02 0.93 -14.48
C LEU A 183 8.67 -0.13 -13.56
N ALA A 184 9.76 -0.75 -14.03
CA ALA A 184 10.49 -1.74 -13.25
C ALA A 184 11.11 -1.12 -11.98
N SER A 185 11.72 0.07 -12.11
CA SER A 185 12.31 0.77 -10.96
C SER A 185 11.25 1.22 -9.94
N LEU A 186 10.09 1.72 -10.40
CA LEU A 186 9.01 2.10 -9.51
C LEU A 186 8.43 0.87 -8.77
N ARG A 187 8.22 -0.24 -9.49
CA ARG A 187 7.75 -1.48 -8.89
C ARG A 187 8.70 -1.98 -7.80
N GLU A 188 9.97 -2.11 -8.13
CA GLU A 188 11.00 -2.58 -7.20
C GLU A 188 11.09 -1.68 -5.96
N ALA A 189 11.06 -0.37 -6.15
CA ALA A 189 11.10 0.58 -5.05
C ALA A 189 9.84 0.48 -4.16
N ALA A 190 8.65 0.32 -4.74
CA ALA A 190 7.41 0.13 -3.98
C ALA A 190 7.42 -1.18 -3.17
N GLU A 191 7.92 -2.27 -3.76
CA GLU A 191 8.07 -3.57 -3.09
C GLU A 191 9.09 -3.49 -1.92
N LYS A 192 10.26 -2.88 -2.14
CA LYS A 192 11.32 -2.69 -1.12
C LYS A 192 10.82 -1.86 0.06
N GLU A 193 10.08 -0.80 -0.22
CA GLU A 193 9.56 0.13 0.78
C GLU A 193 8.23 -0.32 1.40
N SER A 194 7.71 -1.46 1.00
CA SER A 194 6.42 -2.00 1.46
C SER A 194 5.25 -1.02 1.26
N VAL A 195 5.24 -0.32 0.13
CA VAL A 195 4.16 0.59 -0.26
C VAL A 195 3.13 -0.18 -1.08
N ALA A 196 1.88 -0.19 -0.63
CA ALA A 196 0.77 -0.76 -1.38
C ALA A 196 0.31 0.24 -2.46
N VAL A 197 0.23 -0.21 -3.71
CA VAL A 197 -0.20 0.65 -4.83
C VAL A 197 -1.64 0.33 -5.19
N TYR A 198 -2.48 1.35 -5.19
CA TYR A 198 -3.85 1.31 -5.68
C TYR A 198 -3.99 2.23 -6.89
N ALA A 199 -4.99 1.97 -7.74
CA ALA A 199 -5.25 2.82 -8.89
C ALA A 199 -6.74 3.00 -9.14
N LEU A 200 -7.14 4.25 -9.40
CA LEU A 200 -8.43 4.66 -9.91
C LEU A 200 -8.25 5.07 -11.37
N ALA A 201 -8.49 4.10 -12.26
CA ALA A 201 -8.16 4.22 -13.67
C ALA A 201 -9.27 4.91 -14.47
N LEU A 202 -8.87 5.90 -15.23
CA LEU A 202 -9.68 6.57 -16.24
C LEU A 202 -9.59 5.84 -17.59
N PRO A 203 -10.63 5.88 -18.42
CA PRO A 203 -10.57 5.31 -19.76
C PRO A 203 -9.55 6.05 -20.63
N GLU A 204 -8.82 5.29 -21.45
CA GLU A 204 -7.99 5.86 -22.50
C GLU A 204 -8.86 6.32 -23.67
N PHE A 205 -8.59 7.51 -24.22
CA PHE A 205 -9.24 7.97 -25.44
C PHE A 205 -8.79 7.12 -26.64
N GLY A 206 -9.76 6.58 -27.39
CA GLY A 206 -9.52 5.88 -28.65
C GLY A 206 -9.40 4.35 -28.55
N LYS A 207 -9.27 3.76 -27.37
CA LYS A 207 -9.44 2.31 -27.23
C LYS A 207 -10.91 2.04 -26.86
N ALA A 208 -11.63 1.32 -27.75
CA ALA A 208 -12.92 0.76 -27.39
C ALA A 208 -12.71 -0.18 -26.20
N PHE A 209 -13.13 0.25 -25.03
CA PHE A 209 -13.20 -0.62 -23.88
C PHE A 209 -14.09 -1.79 -24.25
N VAL A 210 -13.54 -3.00 -24.32
CA VAL A 210 -14.34 -4.22 -24.28
C VAL A 210 -15.05 -4.14 -22.93
N SER A 211 -16.32 -3.78 -23.04
CA SER A 211 -17.16 -3.41 -21.92
C SER A 211 -17.52 -4.65 -21.10
N ASP A 212 -16.72 -4.95 -20.12
CA ASP A 212 -17.30 -5.54 -18.93
C ASP A 212 -17.48 -4.40 -17.92
N THR A 213 -18.61 -3.75 -18.07
CA THR A 213 -19.06 -2.66 -17.23
C THR A 213 -19.18 -3.20 -15.81
N PHE A 214 -18.16 -2.94 -14.99
CA PHE A 214 -18.29 -3.07 -13.56
C PHE A 214 -19.28 -1.98 -13.13
N SER A 215 -20.54 -2.31 -13.13
CA SER A 215 -21.58 -1.47 -12.59
C SER A 215 -21.62 -1.67 -11.08
N LEU A 216 -21.05 -0.73 -10.33
CA LEU A 216 -21.23 -0.61 -8.89
C LEU A 216 -22.69 -0.22 -8.51
N GLN A 217 -23.63 -0.39 -9.44
CA GLN A 217 -25.02 -0.01 -9.29
C GLN A 217 -25.74 -0.72 -8.13
N GLY A 218 -25.15 -1.79 -7.59
CA GLY A 218 -25.65 -2.47 -6.40
C GLY A 218 -25.19 -1.88 -5.05
N LEU A 219 -24.11 -1.07 -5.03
CA LEU A 219 -23.63 -0.48 -3.77
C LEU A 219 -24.45 0.74 -3.32
N SER A 220 -25.19 1.36 -4.23
CA SER A 220 -25.82 2.66 -4.01
C SER A 220 -27.29 2.62 -3.66
N SER A 221 -27.97 1.50 -3.76
CA SER A 221 -29.44 1.49 -3.60
C SER A 221 -29.95 1.48 -2.16
N ARG A 222 -29.06 1.54 -1.16
CA ARG A 222 -29.45 1.52 0.27
C ARG A 222 -28.55 2.33 1.21
N ALA A 223 -28.17 3.54 0.80
CA ALA A 223 -27.60 4.55 1.69
C ALA A 223 -28.68 5.35 2.42
N ASP A 224 -29.85 4.77 2.62
CA ASP A 224 -30.89 5.39 3.44
C ASP A 224 -30.97 4.69 4.79
N ARG A 225 -30.59 5.45 5.84
CA ARG A 225 -30.73 5.18 7.27
C ARG A 225 -29.96 3.99 7.85
N GLY A 226 -28.75 4.28 8.31
CA GLY A 226 -28.15 3.53 9.41
C GLY A 226 -27.33 2.32 9.02
N GLY A 227 -26.02 2.51 8.90
CA GLY A 227 -25.04 1.44 8.87
C GLY A 227 -24.74 0.90 7.47
N PHE A 228 -23.53 1.13 7.04
CA PHE A 228 -22.94 0.54 5.85
C PHE A 228 -23.01 -0.99 5.92
N LYS A 229 -23.96 -1.60 5.25
CA LYS A 229 -23.99 -3.07 5.10
C LYS A 229 -22.98 -3.45 4.01
N ALA A 230 -21.74 -3.72 4.42
CA ALA A 230 -20.60 -4.12 3.60
C ALA A 230 -20.78 -5.49 2.87
N GLY A 231 -22.00 -5.98 2.68
CA GLY A 231 -22.26 -7.37 2.32
C GLY A 231 -22.62 -7.68 0.87
N ALA A 232 -22.87 -6.70 0.01
CA ALA A 232 -23.63 -7.03 -1.19
C ALA A 232 -22.84 -7.16 -2.51
N ASP A 233 -21.65 -6.53 -2.70
CA ASP A 233 -21.05 -6.47 -4.04
C ASP A 233 -19.54 -6.71 -4.14
N PHE A 234 -18.90 -7.20 -3.09
CA PHE A 234 -17.49 -7.60 -3.14
C PHE A 234 -17.22 -8.77 -4.10
N GLY A 235 -18.22 -9.56 -4.45
CA GLY A 235 -18.08 -10.60 -5.47
C GLY A 235 -17.64 -10.08 -6.83
N LYS A 236 -18.10 -8.89 -7.18
CA LYS A 236 -17.68 -8.21 -8.41
C LYS A 236 -16.26 -7.64 -8.29
N LEU A 237 -15.87 -7.15 -7.10
CA LEU A 237 -14.51 -6.69 -6.84
C LEU A 237 -13.49 -7.82 -7.04
N ILE A 238 -13.79 -9.04 -6.58
CA ILE A 238 -12.94 -10.22 -6.75
C ILE A 238 -12.82 -10.64 -8.20
N SER A 239 -13.89 -10.53 -8.98
CA SER A 239 -13.81 -10.86 -10.41
C SER A 239 -12.85 -9.91 -11.16
N VAL A 240 -12.70 -8.67 -10.68
CA VAL A 240 -11.72 -7.69 -11.18
C VAL A 240 -10.32 -8.04 -10.70
N LEU A 241 -10.15 -8.40 -9.43
CA LEU A 241 -8.86 -8.85 -8.87
C LEU A 241 -8.33 -10.10 -9.58
N ASN A 242 -9.20 -11.09 -9.81
CA ASN A 242 -8.81 -12.33 -10.53
C ASN A 242 -8.46 -12.11 -12.01
N ARG A 243 -9.04 -11.12 -12.68
CA ARG A 243 -8.70 -10.80 -14.08
C ARG A 243 -7.34 -10.13 -14.21
N ASN A 244 -6.96 -9.29 -13.25
CA ASN A 244 -5.67 -8.61 -13.27
C ASN A 244 -4.48 -9.55 -13.10
N THR A 245 -4.66 -10.72 -12.46
CA THR A 245 -3.58 -11.71 -12.31
C THR A 245 -3.32 -12.54 -13.57
N ASN A 246 -4.25 -12.57 -14.54
CA ASN A 246 -4.16 -13.42 -15.75
C ASN A 246 -3.93 -12.65 -17.06
N ALA A 247 -3.90 -11.32 -17.06
CA ALA A 247 -3.74 -10.50 -18.26
C ALA A 247 -2.27 -10.10 -18.50
N ALA A 248 -1.39 -11.09 -18.69
CA ALA A 248 0.04 -10.85 -18.91
C ALA A 248 0.41 -10.37 -20.34
N THR A 249 -0.57 -10.15 -21.23
CA THR A 249 -0.34 -9.66 -22.59
C THR A 249 -1.05 -8.32 -22.78
N GLY A 250 -0.31 -7.22 -22.57
CA GLY A 250 -0.82 -5.84 -22.68
C GLY A 250 -1.24 -5.22 -21.34
N ALA A 251 -0.67 -5.70 -20.23
CA ALA A 251 -0.92 -5.16 -18.92
C ALA A 251 -0.43 -3.71 -18.81
N ASP A 252 -1.33 -2.81 -18.41
CA ASP A 252 -1.02 -1.41 -18.18
C ASP A 252 -0.17 -1.22 -16.90
N PRO A 253 0.52 -0.08 -16.73
CA PRO A 253 1.38 0.18 -15.57
C PRO A 253 0.65 0.02 -14.23
N PHE A 254 -0.62 0.41 -14.14
CA PHE A 254 -1.39 0.32 -12.90
C PHE A 254 -1.67 -1.12 -12.50
N SER A 255 -2.03 -1.97 -13.48
CA SER A 255 -2.28 -3.39 -13.22
C SER A 255 -1.02 -4.12 -12.74
N ILE A 256 0.14 -3.79 -13.33
CA ILE A 256 1.44 -4.36 -12.91
C ILE A 256 1.79 -3.94 -11.48
N LEU A 257 1.69 -2.65 -11.17
CA LEU A 257 2.04 -2.12 -9.85
C LEU A 257 1.10 -2.63 -8.74
N THR A 258 -0.21 -2.62 -8.99
CA THR A 258 -1.20 -3.10 -8.00
C THR A 258 -1.06 -4.59 -7.73
N ALA A 259 -0.83 -5.41 -8.76
CA ALA A 259 -0.61 -6.85 -8.59
C ALA A 259 0.67 -7.16 -7.79
N ALA A 260 1.76 -6.43 -8.04
CA ALA A 260 3.04 -6.62 -7.37
C ALA A 260 3.00 -6.25 -5.88
N THR A 261 2.18 -5.26 -5.50
CA THR A 261 2.16 -4.69 -4.16
C THR A 261 0.93 -5.08 -3.32
N GLY A 262 0.03 -5.89 -3.88
CA GLY A 262 -1.18 -6.37 -3.19
C GLY A 262 -2.33 -5.36 -3.12
N GLY A 263 -2.27 -4.30 -3.92
CA GLY A 263 -3.37 -3.35 -4.07
C GLY A 263 -4.34 -3.72 -5.20
N THR A 264 -5.16 -2.77 -5.61
CA THR A 264 -6.25 -2.99 -6.58
C THR A 264 -6.37 -1.85 -7.56
N GLN A 265 -6.66 -2.18 -8.82
CA GLN A 265 -7.06 -1.21 -9.85
C GLN A 265 -8.58 -1.23 -10.02
N LEU A 266 -9.21 -0.07 -9.90
CA LEU A 266 -10.64 0.15 -10.13
C LEU A 266 -10.83 1.20 -11.22
N HIS A 267 -11.92 1.09 -11.98
CA HIS A 267 -12.20 1.99 -13.10
C HIS A 267 -13.38 2.91 -12.79
N PHE A 268 -13.31 4.15 -13.25
CA PHE A 268 -14.43 5.10 -13.15
C PHE A 268 -14.55 5.96 -14.39
N ARG A 269 -15.77 6.42 -14.68
CA ARG A 269 -16.12 7.37 -15.74
C ARG A 269 -17.00 8.52 -15.26
N LYS A 270 -17.62 8.34 -14.08
CA LYS A 270 -18.55 9.30 -13.48
C LYS A 270 -18.13 9.56 -12.03
N GLN A 271 -18.49 10.73 -11.50
CA GLN A 271 -18.18 11.11 -10.13
C GLN A 271 -18.61 10.04 -9.10
N ARG A 272 -19.84 9.53 -9.20
CA ARG A 272 -20.33 8.48 -8.29
C ARG A 272 -19.50 7.22 -8.31
N GLN A 273 -19.05 6.77 -9.48
CA GLN A 273 -18.16 5.60 -9.60
C GLN A 273 -16.80 5.84 -8.94
N LEU A 274 -16.30 7.09 -8.99
CA LEU A 274 -15.07 7.48 -8.28
C LEU A 274 -15.29 7.39 -6.76
N GLU A 275 -16.37 7.92 -6.23
CA GLU A 275 -16.72 7.85 -4.80
C GLU A 275 -16.91 6.41 -4.33
N ASP A 276 -17.62 5.57 -5.10
CA ASP A 276 -17.79 4.14 -4.84
C ASP A 276 -16.45 3.38 -4.83
N ALA A 277 -15.56 3.70 -5.76
CA ALA A 277 -14.23 3.09 -5.85
C ALA A 277 -13.33 3.51 -4.66
N ILE A 278 -13.40 4.77 -4.24
CA ILE A 278 -12.74 5.27 -3.03
C ILE A 278 -13.24 4.49 -1.80
N ALA A 279 -14.56 4.33 -1.67
CA ALA A 279 -15.17 3.56 -0.59
C ALA A 279 -14.70 2.10 -0.57
N ALA A 280 -14.63 1.47 -1.74
CA ALA A 280 -14.14 0.09 -1.88
C ALA A 280 -12.68 -0.07 -1.42
N ILE A 281 -11.79 0.86 -1.80
CA ILE A 281 -10.40 0.87 -1.31
C ILE A 281 -10.38 1.08 0.21
N GLY A 282 -11.17 2.00 0.74
CA GLY A 282 -11.26 2.25 2.16
C GLY A 282 -11.69 1.02 2.98
N VAL A 283 -12.62 0.24 2.46
CA VAL A 283 -13.01 -1.04 3.07
C VAL A 283 -11.85 -2.03 3.02
N GLN A 284 -11.14 -2.17 1.90
CA GLN A 284 -9.97 -3.05 1.80
C GLN A 284 -8.90 -2.70 2.83
N LEU A 285 -8.55 -1.42 2.95
CA LEU A 285 -7.53 -0.95 3.89
C LEU A 285 -7.89 -1.24 5.36
N ARG A 286 -9.19 -1.20 5.72
CA ARG A 286 -9.66 -1.43 7.09
C ARG A 286 -10.00 -2.88 7.41
N SER A 287 -10.29 -3.71 6.40
CA SER A 287 -10.72 -5.10 6.57
C SER A 287 -9.58 -6.11 6.40
N ALA A 288 -8.37 -5.65 6.11
CA ALA A 288 -7.22 -6.52 5.95
C ALA A 288 -6.74 -7.06 7.31
N TYR A 289 -6.49 -8.36 7.38
CA TYR A 289 -5.72 -8.98 8.45
C TYR A 289 -4.26 -8.57 8.30
N LEU A 290 -3.65 -8.11 9.37
CA LEU A 290 -2.26 -7.69 9.35
C LEU A 290 -1.38 -8.82 9.91
N LEU A 291 -0.93 -9.69 9.03
CA LEU A 291 0.00 -10.76 9.38
C LEU A 291 1.43 -10.21 9.39
N SER A 292 2.17 -10.49 10.46
CA SER A 292 3.55 -10.03 10.58
C SER A 292 4.45 -11.17 11.04
N TYR A 293 5.69 -11.21 10.55
CA TYR A 293 6.70 -12.18 10.95
C TYR A 293 8.11 -11.64 10.75
N TYR A 294 9.04 -12.24 11.46
CA TYR A 294 10.47 -12.08 11.21
C TYR A 294 10.93 -13.23 10.33
N PRO A 295 11.47 -12.98 9.13
CA PRO A 295 11.90 -14.05 8.22
C PRO A 295 12.92 -14.98 8.86
N ASN A 296 12.71 -16.29 8.71
CA ASN A 296 13.65 -17.29 9.15
C ASN A 296 14.95 -17.31 8.32
N SER A 297 14.88 -16.87 7.05
CA SER A 297 16.04 -16.66 6.19
C SER A 297 16.31 -15.16 6.08
N GLN A 298 17.57 -14.78 6.23
CA GLN A 298 18.04 -13.39 6.04
C GLN A 298 18.77 -13.24 4.69
N GLU A 299 18.57 -14.14 3.75
CA GLU A 299 19.14 -14.05 2.41
C GLU A 299 18.62 -12.81 1.70
N ALA A 300 19.54 -11.96 1.22
CA ALA A 300 19.16 -10.79 0.44
C ALA A 300 18.52 -11.20 -0.89
N GLY A 301 17.51 -10.45 -1.33
CA GLY A 301 16.82 -10.71 -2.59
C GLY A 301 15.30 -10.68 -2.49
N TYR A 302 14.65 -11.15 -3.54
CA TYR A 302 13.20 -11.25 -3.58
C TYR A 302 12.71 -12.54 -2.91
N HIS A 303 11.89 -12.38 -1.89
CA HIS A 303 11.23 -13.48 -1.17
C HIS A 303 9.80 -13.63 -1.66
N THR A 304 9.45 -14.82 -2.12
CA THR A 304 8.05 -15.15 -2.49
C THR A 304 7.23 -15.45 -1.25
N VAL A 305 6.01 -14.92 -1.17
CA VAL A 305 5.11 -15.15 -0.05
C VAL A 305 3.85 -15.86 -0.54
N LYS A 306 3.45 -16.92 0.17
CA LYS A 306 2.17 -17.59 -0.01
C LYS A 306 1.43 -17.63 1.32
N ILE A 307 0.17 -17.19 1.32
CA ILE A 307 -0.70 -17.26 2.48
C ILE A 307 -1.81 -18.27 2.19
N GLU A 308 -1.96 -19.22 3.07
CA GLU A 308 -3.02 -20.23 3.06
C GLU A 308 -3.96 -19.97 4.25
N VAL A 309 -5.25 -20.22 4.06
CA VAL A 309 -6.29 -20.05 5.09
C VAL A 309 -7.08 -21.34 5.20
N ASP A 310 -7.27 -21.82 6.42
CA ASP A 310 -8.02 -23.05 6.71
C ASP A 310 -9.55 -22.83 6.69
N VAL A 311 -10.01 -22.30 5.54
CA VAL A 311 -11.44 -22.13 5.26
C VAL A 311 -11.74 -22.65 3.85
N PRO A 312 -12.57 -23.68 3.68
CA PRO A 312 -12.85 -24.27 2.39
C PRO A 312 -13.38 -23.26 1.37
N GLY A 313 -12.69 -23.14 0.22
CA GLY A 313 -13.07 -22.26 -0.87
C GLY A 313 -12.79 -20.77 -0.63
N ALA A 314 -12.11 -20.42 0.45
CA ALA A 314 -11.66 -19.05 0.67
C ALA A 314 -10.63 -18.62 -0.40
N LYS A 315 -10.68 -17.34 -0.73
CA LYS A 315 -9.70 -16.68 -1.62
C LYS A 315 -8.92 -15.67 -0.81
N VAL A 316 -7.60 -15.76 -0.91
CA VAL A 316 -6.66 -14.90 -0.18
C VAL A 316 -6.00 -13.92 -1.13
N TYR A 317 -5.96 -12.65 -0.75
CA TYR A 317 -5.29 -11.59 -1.48
C TYR A 317 -4.30 -10.88 -0.57
N SER A 318 -3.04 -10.90 -0.98
CA SER A 318 -1.93 -10.23 -0.33
C SER A 318 -0.85 -9.95 -1.39
N ARG A 319 0.21 -9.23 -1.03
CA ARG A 319 1.35 -9.09 -1.92
C ARG A 319 2.03 -10.45 -2.16
N PRO A 320 2.52 -10.72 -3.39
CA PRO A 320 3.12 -12.01 -3.73
C PRO A 320 4.52 -12.20 -3.16
N GLY A 321 5.14 -11.17 -2.62
CA GLY A 321 6.48 -11.21 -2.08
C GLY A 321 6.98 -9.86 -1.57
N TYR A 322 8.25 -9.82 -1.20
CA TYR A 322 8.94 -8.61 -0.74
C TYR A 322 10.44 -8.72 -1.02
N TRP A 323 11.14 -7.59 -0.95
CA TRP A 323 12.59 -7.55 -1.03
C TRP A 323 13.22 -7.46 0.36
N LEU A 324 14.20 -8.34 0.62
CA LEU A 324 15.10 -8.23 1.74
C LEU A 324 16.44 -7.65 1.24
N SER A 325 16.82 -6.51 1.79
CA SER A 325 18.13 -5.88 1.52
C SER A 325 19.15 -6.33 2.56
N ASP A 326 20.41 -6.36 2.16
CA ASP A 326 21.56 -6.57 3.05
C ASP A 326 21.59 -5.54 4.19
#